data_4bb5b581600b18713600899ee3b9874a
#
_entry.id   4bb5b581600b18713600899ee3b9874a
#
_cell.length_a   1.000
_cell.length_b   1.000
_cell.length_c   1.000
_cell.angle_alpha   90.00
_cell.angle_beta   90.00
_cell.angle_gamma   90.00
#
_symmetry.space_group_name_H-M   'P 1'
#
loop_
_entity.id
_entity.type
_entity.pdbx_description
1 polymer ?
#
loop_
_entity_poly.entity_id
_entity_poly.type
_entity_poly.pdbx_seq_one_letter_code
_entity_poly.pdbx_strand_id
1 'polypeptide(L)'
;MSSVMAEVTSLQSISTYCEVITMKDVLIAALASGAVFSFVQFLITFGFSRADKSKEIEKKLDALSEKVDENSAILARTHILRFSDEIKNGVAHSSEYWRQQLDDCDTYQKFCMNHPGFKNSYTEAADEHIRETYKELMRAGKI
;
A
#
# COMPACT_ATOMS: atom_id res chain seq x y z
N MET A 1 -72.12 -24.14 -40.58
CA MET A 1 -70.91 -23.30 -40.71
C MET A 1 -70.60 -22.49 -39.44
N SER A 2 -71.55 -22.21 -38.59
CA SER A 2 -71.30 -21.43 -37.34
C SER A 2 -70.56 -22.17 -36.22
N SER A 3 -70.69 -23.50 -36.12
CA SER A 3 -70.07 -24.29 -35.06
C SER A 3 -68.58 -24.45 -35.23
N VAL A 4 -68.07 -24.54 -36.44
CA VAL A 4 -66.65 -24.72 -36.74
C VAL A 4 -65.81 -23.46 -36.45
N MET A 5 -66.43 -22.29 -36.65
CA MET A 5 -65.79 -20.99 -36.38
C MET A 5 -65.60 -20.75 -34.87
N ALA A 6 -66.55 -21.18 -34.06
CA ALA A 6 -66.42 -21.05 -32.59
C ALA A 6 -65.29 -21.95 -31.98
N GLU A 7 -65.14 -23.11 -32.59
CA GLU A 7 -64.13 -24.08 -32.15
C GLU A 7 -62.71 -23.62 -32.53
N VAL A 8 -62.49 -23.02 -33.68
CA VAL A 8 -61.24 -22.47 -34.13
C VAL A 8 -60.83 -21.26 -33.25
N THR A 9 -61.75 -20.40 -32.85
CA THR A 9 -61.48 -19.24 -31.99
C THR A 9 -61.13 -19.67 -30.57
N SER A 10 -61.71 -20.75 -30.06
CA SER A 10 -61.37 -21.29 -28.74
C SER A 10 -60.02 -21.93 -28.73
N LEU A 11 -59.58 -22.64 -29.75
CA LEU A 11 -58.29 -23.21 -29.89
C LEU A 11 -57.19 -22.16 -30.04
N GLN A 12 -57.43 -21.05 -30.75
CA GLN A 12 -56.45 -19.94 -30.81
C GLN A 12 -56.27 -19.22 -29.47
N SER A 13 -57.38 -19.01 -28.72
CA SER A 13 -57.27 -18.40 -27.39
C SER A 13 -56.54 -19.28 -26.41
N ILE A 14 -56.72 -20.60 -26.45
CA ILE A 14 -55.98 -21.56 -25.59
C ILE A 14 -54.48 -21.57 -25.94
N SER A 15 -54.14 -21.53 -27.23
CA SER A 15 -52.73 -21.45 -27.68
C SER A 15 -52.02 -20.19 -27.16
N THR A 16 -52.69 -19.03 -27.27
CA THR A 16 -52.12 -17.75 -26.79
C THR A 16 -51.98 -17.72 -25.27
N TYR A 17 -52.94 -18.31 -24.53
CA TYR A 17 -52.80 -18.44 -23.07
C TYR A 17 -51.68 -19.40 -22.65
N CYS A 18 -51.46 -20.47 -23.41
CA CYS A 18 -50.39 -21.44 -23.14
C CYS A 18 -49.01 -20.81 -23.37
N GLU A 19 -48.81 -20.00 -24.41
CA GLU A 19 -47.57 -19.28 -24.64
C GLU A 19 -47.29 -18.21 -23.56
N VAL A 20 -48.30 -17.48 -23.10
CA VAL A 20 -48.16 -16.49 -22.03
C VAL A 20 -47.81 -17.13 -20.68
N ILE A 21 -48.43 -18.30 -20.38
CA ILE A 21 -48.16 -19.05 -19.15
C ILE A 21 -46.73 -19.58 -19.19
N THR A 22 -46.28 -20.18 -20.29
CA THR A 22 -44.92 -20.74 -20.40
C THR A 22 -43.83 -19.67 -20.28
N MET A 23 -44.06 -18.49 -20.85
CA MET A 23 -43.08 -17.38 -20.71
C MET A 23 -42.99 -16.86 -19.26
N LYS A 24 -44.12 -16.72 -18.58
CA LYS A 24 -44.12 -16.32 -17.16
C LYS A 24 -43.55 -17.40 -16.27
N ASP A 25 -43.85 -18.66 -16.50
CA ASP A 25 -43.35 -19.78 -15.72
C ASP A 25 -41.86 -19.97 -15.93
N VAL A 26 -41.33 -19.77 -17.13
CA VAL A 26 -39.91 -19.78 -17.42
C VAL A 26 -39.19 -18.61 -16.74
N LEU A 27 -39.80 -17.42 -16.72
CA LEU A 27 -39.23 -16.24 -16.06
C LEU A 27 -39.19 -16.44 -14.51
N ILE A 28 -40.30 -16.97 -13.94
CA ILE A 28 -40.38 -17.29 -12.51
C ILE A 28 -39.43 -18.41 -12.13
N ALA A 29 -39.31 -19.44 -12.95
CA ALA A 29 -38.34 -20.53 -12.73
C ALA A 29 -36.88 -20.04 -12.85
N ALA A 30 -36.57 -19.12 -13.76
CA ALA A 30 -35.26 -18.51 -13.87
C ALA A 30 -34.92 -17.61 -12.67
N LEU A 31 -35.89 -16.87 -12.14
CA LEU A 31 -35.75 -16.06 -10.92
C LEU A 31 -35.69 -16.90 -9.65
N ALA A 32 -36.43 -18.02 -9.61
CA ALA A 32 -36.42 -18.99 -8.51
C ALA A 32 -35.20 -19.94 -8.57
N SER A 33 -34.56 -20.05 -9.74
CA SER A 33 -33.33 -20.83 -9.85
C SER A 33 -32.23 -20.13 -9.00
N GLY A 34 -31.57 -20.84 -8.10
CA GLY A 34 -30.50 -20.32 -7.26
C GLY A 34 -29.31 -19.72 -8.04
N ALA A 35 -29.35 -19.76 -9.36
CA ALA A 35 -28.33 -19.22 -10.24
C ALA A 35 -28.14 -17.68 -10.09
N VAL A 36 -29.23 -16.92 -10.00
CA VAL A 36 -29.17 -15.46 -9.79
C VAL A 36 -28.64 -15.16 -8.40
N PHE A 37 -29.09 -15.89 -7.40
CA PHE A 37 -28.63 -15.74 -6.02
C PHE A 37 -27.15 -16.13 -5.89
N SER A 38 -26.73 -17.23 -6.50
CA SER A 38 -25.33 -17.67 -6.52
C SER A 38 -24.44 -16.66 -7.25
N PHE A 39 -24.90 -16.04 -8.31
CA PHE A 39 -24.15 -15.00 -9.04
C PHE A 39 -24.01 -13.73 -8.20
N VAL A 40 -25.05 -13.30 -7.51
CA VAL A 40 -24.99 -12.16 -6.59
C VAL A 40 -24.06 -12.46 -5.41
N GLN A 41 -24.13 -13.64 -4.82
CA GLN A 41 -23.19 -14.05 -3.77
C GLN A 41 -21.74 -14.10 -4.29
N PHE A 42 -21.52 -14.60 -5.51
CA PHE A 42 -20.19 -14.60 -6.13
C PHE A 42 -19.65 -13.17 -6.31
N LEU A 43 -20.45 -12.23 -6.79
CA LEU A 43 -20.05 -10.82 -6.94
C LEU A 43 -19.73 -10.18 -5.59
N ILE A 44 -20.53 -10.45 -4.57
CA ILE A 44 -20.32 -9.94 -3.21
C ILE A 44 -19.02 -10.50 -2.63
N THR A 45 -18.84 -11.83 -2.65
CA THR A 45 -17.63 -12.47 -2.11
C THR A 45 -16.37 -12.08 -2.87
N PHE A 46 -16.45 -11.92 -4.20
CA PHE A 46 -15.36 -11.46 -5.03
C PHE A 46 -14.96 -10.01 -4.71
N GLY A 47 -15.95 -9.13 -4.51
CA GLY A 47 -15.74 -7.74 -4.11
C GLY A 47 -15.08 -7.63 -2.73
N PHE A 48 -15.60 -8.33 -1.74
CA PHE A 48 -15.03 -8.35 -0.38
C PHE A 48 -13.62 -8.96 -0.35
N SER A 49 -13.39 -10.08 -1.05
CA SER A 49 -12.06 -10.71 -1.14
C SER A 49 -11.00 -9.78 -1.77
N ARG A 50 -11.40 -8.93 -2.71
CA ARG A 50 -10.49 -7.95 -3.31
C ARG A 50 -10.18 -6.79 -2.36
N ALA A 51 -11.17 -6.31 -1.61
CA ALA A 51 -10.99 -5.25 -0.62
C ALA A 51 -10.09 -5.69 0.54
N ASP A 52 -10.24 -6.93 1.02
CA ASP A 52 -9.40 -7.49 2.08
C ASP A 52 -7.95 -7.68 1.64
N LYS A 53 -7.72 -8.17 0.42
CA LYS A 53 -6.37 -8.27 -0.16
C LYS A 53 -5.70 -6.90 -0.33
N SER A 54 -6.46 -5.88 -0.73
CA SER A 54 -5.93 -4.51 -0.86
C SER A 54 -5.45 -3.98 0.48
N LYS A 55 -6.23 -4.13 1.55
CA LYS A 55 -5.86 -3.74 2.92
C LYS A 55 -4.66 -4.51 3.46
N GLU A 56 -4.57 -5.81 3.13
CA GLU A 56 -3.42 -6.61 3.53
C GLU A 56 -2.13 -6.16 2.82
N ILE A 57 -2.23 -5.83 1.53
CA ILE A 57 -1.10 -5.29 0.76
C ILE A 57 -0.66 -3.93 1.30
N GLU A 58 -1.61 -3.04 1.57
CA GLU A 58 -1.34 -1.73 2.17
C GLU A 58 -0.61 -1.87 3.50
N LYS A 59 -1.11 -2.73 4.40
CA LYS A 59 -0.45 -3.02 5.68
C LYS A 59 0.96 -3.59 5.52
N LYS A 60 1.18 -4.45 4.52
CA LYS A 60 2.52 -4.98 4.22
C LYS A 60 3.44 -3.92 3.64
N LEU A 61 2.90 -3.00 2.84
CA LEU A 61 3.64 -1.87 2.28
C LEU A 61 4.09 -0.91 3.38
N ASP A 62 3.20 -0.57 4.31
CA ASP A 62 3.51 0.29 5.46
C ASP A 62 4.61 -0.34 6.33
N ALA A 63 4.46 -1.65 6.64
CA ALA A 63 5.48 -2.37 7.41
C ALA A 63 6.83 -2.49 6.69
N LEU A 64 6.82 -2.55 5.34
CA LEU A 64 8.04 -2.54 4.55
C LEU A 64 8.69 -1.15 4.55
N SER A 65 7.90 -0.09 4.39
CA SER A 65 8.37 1.30 4.47
C SER A 65 9.06 1.57 5.81
N GLU A 66 8.42 1.17 6.91
CA GLU A 66 9.00 1.27 8.26
C GLU A 66 10.38 0.58 8.36
N LYS A 67 10.49 -0.65 7.84
CA LYS A 67 11.77 -1.38 7.82
C LYS A 67 12.83 -0.73 6.95
N VAL A 68 12.44 -0.12 5.84
CA VAL A 68 13.37 0.62 4.97
C VAL A 68 13.89 1.85 5.70
N ASP A 69 13.04 2.58 6.40
CA ASP A 69 13.42 3.74 7.19
C ASP A 69 14.35 3.36 8.36
N GLU A 70 14.05 2.27 9.06
CA GLU A 70 14.92 1.71 10.11
C GLU A 70 16.30 1.32 9.56
N ASN A 71 16.34 0.61 8.43
CA ASN A 71 17.60 0.22 7.80
C ASN A 71 18.42 1.45 7.35
N SER A 72 17.74 2.47 6.81
CA SER A 72 18.39 3.72 6.42
C SER A 72 19.02 4.43 7.62
N ALA A 73 18.33 4.45 8.76
CA ALA A 73 18.86 5.01 10.00
C ALA A 73 20.05 4.20 10.54
N ILE A 74 20.02 2.86 10.44
CA ILE A 74 21.15 2.00 10.84
C ILE A 74 22.36 2.25 9.96
N LEU A 75 22.18 2.41 8.65
CA LEU A 75 23.26 2.75 7.72
C LEU A 75 23.83 4.14 8.02
N ALA A 76 22.97 5.15 8.19
CA ALA A 76 23.39 6.49 8.57
C ALA A 76 24.21 6.49 9.86
N ARG A 77 23.77 5.74 10.89
CA ARG A 77 24.52 5.56 12.13
C ARG A 77 25.93 5.00 11.88
N THR A 78 26.04 4.00 11.03
CA THR A 78 27.33 3.38 10.69
C THR A 78 28.27 4.38 10.00
N HIS A 79 27.74 5.18 9.07
CA HIS A 79 28.47 6.23 8.38
C HIS A 79 28.95 7.31 9.35
N ILE A 80 28.09 7.79 10.23
CA ILE A 80 28.40 8.81 11.24
C ILE A 80 29.56 8.36 12.13
N LEU A 81 29.49 7.14 12.69
CA LEU A 81 30.53 6.61 13.57
C LEU A 81 31.85 6.46 12.83
N ARG A 82 31.82 5.90 11.63
CA ARG A 82 33.01 5.74 10.79
C ARG A 82 33.63 7.07 10.43
N PHE A 83 32.83 8.02 9.99
CA PHE A 83 33.31 9.35 9.59
C PHE A 83 33.91 10.12 10.77
N SER A 84 33.29 10.02 11.95
CA SER A 84 33.86 10.59 13.19
C SER A 84 35.24 10.02 13.49
N ASP A 85 35.45 8.70 13.30
CA ASP A 85 36.76 8.08 13.49
C ASP A 85 37.77 8.53 12.41
N GLU A 86 37.36 8.65 11.16
CA GLU A 86 38.20 9.15 10.06
C GLU A 86 38.67 10.59 10.33
N ILE A 87 37.79 11.46 10.82
CA ILE A 87 38.17 12.84 11.23
C ILE A 87 39.17 12.83 12.36
N LYS A 88 38.92 12.03 13.40
CA LYS A 88 39.87 11.91 14.55
C LYS A 88 41.24 11.43 14.12
N ASN A 89 41.31 10.61 13.09
CA ASN A 89 42.56 10.12 12.50
C ASN A 89 43.19 11.11 11.48
N GLY A 90 42.60 12.29 11.30
CA GLY A 90 43.14 13.33 10.44
C GLY A 90 42.94 13.07 8.95
N VAL A 91 41.97 12.24 8.55
CA VAL A 91 41.67 11.97 7.15
C VAL A 91 41.00 13.21 6.55
N ALA A 92 41.55 13.69 5.44
CA ALA A 92 40.97 14.82 4.71
C ALA A 92 39.84 14.35 3.79
N HIS A 93 38.75 15.10 3.79
CA HIS A 93 37.57 14.80 2.97
C HIS A 93 37.18 15.99 2.10
N SER A 94 36.53 15.69 0.96
CA SER A 94 35.97 16.71 0.09
C SER A 94 34.75 17.40 0.71
N SER A 95 34.46 18.63 0.29
CA SER A 95 33.25 19.34 0.72
C SER A 95 31.94 18.58 0.42
N GLU A 96 31.93 17.83 -0.68
CA GLU A 96 30.81 16.96 -1.07
C GLU A 96 30.58 15.85 -0.05
N TYR A 97 31.67 15.19 0.39
CA TYR A 97 31.60 14.11 1.38
C TYR A 97 31.14 14.63 2.75
N TRP A 98 31.57 15.84 3.13
CA TRP A 98 31.10 16.53 4.34
C TRP A 98 29.59 16.77 4.32
N ARG A 99 29.04 17.25 3.18
CA ARG A 99 27.59 17.46 3.03
C ARG A 99 26.82 16.17 3.18
N GLN A 100 27.28 15.11 2.53
CA GLN A 100 26.66 13.78 2.66
C GLN A 100 26.62 13.31 4.10
N GLN A 101 27.69 13.48 4.86
CA GLN A 101 27.73 13.08 6.26
C GLN A 101 26.79 13.91 7.15
N LEU A 102 26.62 15.18 6.86
CA LEU A 102 25.63 16.01 7.53
C LEU A 102 24.19 15.58 7.21
N ASP A 103 23.93 15.18 5.99
CA ASP A 103 22.63 14.61 5.58
C ASP A 103 22.36 13.27 6.29
N ASP A 104 23.38 12.43 6.47
CA ASP A 104 23.28 11.19 7.24
C ASP A 104 22.98 11.50 8.73
N CYS A 105 23.60 12.51 9.32
CA CYS A 105 23.31 12.98 10.68
C CYS A 105 21.85 13.43 10.81
N ASP A 106 21.36 14.24 9.88
CA ASP A 106 19.99 14.73 9.89
C ASP A 106 18.97 13.60 9.69
N THR A 107 19.25 12.67 8.79
CA THR A 107 18.42 11.48 8.54
C THR A 107 18.29 10.61 9.79
N TYR A 108 19.41 10.33 10.44
CA TYR A 108 19.43 9.56 11.67
C TYR A 108 18.69 10.26 12.81
N GLN A 109 18.93 11.55 13.01
CA GLN A 109 18.27 12.34 14.04
C GLN A 109 16.75 12.38 13.83
N LYS A 110 16.30 12.61 12.60
CA LYS A 110 14.86 12.61 12.23
C LYS A 110 14.22 11.26 12.54
N PHE A 111 14.88 10.16 12.21
CA PHE A 111 14.36 8.82 12.51
C PHE A 111 14.23 8.62 14.03
N CYS A 112 15.26 8.95 14.80
CA CYS A 112 15.25 8.83 16.25
C CYS A 112 14.16 9.66 16.93
N MET A 113 13.87 10.86 16.43
CA MET A 113 12.78 11.72 16.92
C MET A 113 11.40 11.08 16.73
N ASN A 114 11.23 10.37 15.62
CA ASN A 114 9.96 9.70 15.31
C ASN A 114 9.83 8.32 16.00
N HIS A 115 10.95 7.75 16.48
CA HIS A 115 11.02 6.42 17.08
C HIS A 115 11.70 6.45 18.45
N PRO A 116 11.01 6.88 19.51
CA PRO A 116 11.59 7.05 20.85
C PRO A 116 12.21 5.78 21.45
N GLY A 117 11.77 4.60 20.98
CA GLY A 117 12.34 3.31 21.38
C GLY A 117 13.66 2.95 20.69
N PHE A 118 14.04 3.70 19.66
CA PHE A 118 15.31 3.49 18.96
C PHE A 118 16.45 4.14 19.73
N LYS A 119 17.54 3.38 19.96
CA LYS A 119 18.66 3.86 20.81
C LYS A 119 19.43 4.99 20.11
N ASN A 120 19.26 6.21 20.60
CA ASN A 120 19.86 7.43 20.04
C ASN A 120 21.26 7.76 20.61
N SER A 121 21.59 7.29 21.80
CA SER A 121 22.81 7.69 22.54
C SER A 121 24.15 7.28 21.90
N TYR A 122 24.14 6.45 20.85
CA TYR A 122 25.38 5.94 20.26
C TYR A 122 26.11 6.94 19.35
N THR A 123 25.38 7.91 18.77
CA THR A 123 25.94 8.82 17.77
C THR A 123 25.99 10.27 18.23
N GLU A 124 25.44 10.60 19.38
CA GLU A 124 25.30 11.99 19.85
C GLU A 124 26.65 12.71 19.89
N ALA A 125 27.65 12.10 20.53
CA ALA A 125 29.00 12.69 20.57
C ALA A 125 29.72 12.71 19.22
N ALA A 126 29.43 11.74 18.34
CA ALA A 126 29.99 11.71 16.99
C ALA A 126 29.37 12.77 16.10
N ASP A 127 28.03 12.94 16.14
CA ASP A 127 27.30 13.98 15.41
C ASP A 127 27.77 15.38 15.82
N GLU A 128 27.86 15.65 17.14
CA GLU A 128 28.37 16.92 17.66
C GLU A 128 29.79 17.21 17.15
N HIS A 129 30.67 16.22 17.23
CA HIS A 129 32.06 16.36 16.77
C HIS A 129 32.13 16.65 15.24
N ILE A 130 31.34 15.97 14.43
CA ILE A 130 31.27 16.20 12.98
C ILE A 130 30.82 17.62 12.69
N ARG A 131 29.75 18.08 13.33
CA ARG A 131 29.18 19.42 13.11
C ARG A 131 30.13 20.54 13.58
N GLU A 132 30.82 20.36 14.68
CA GLU A 132 31.81 21.33 15.17
C GLU A 132 33.01 21.41 14.22
N THR A 133 33.57 20.26 13.85
CA THR A 133 34.72 20.21 12.92
C THR A 133 34.34 20.83 11.56
N TYR A 134 33.15 20.56 11.05
CA TYR A 134 32.67 21.20 9.82
C TYR A 134 32.63 22.72 9.93
N LYS A 135 32.09 23.26 11.03
CA LYS A 135 32.04 24.71 11.28
C LYS A 135 33.45 25.34 11.34
N GLU A 136 34.41 24.65 11.94
CA GLU A 136 35.79 25.09 12.02
C GLU A 136 36.46 25.14 10.63
N LEU A 137 36.29 24.07 9.84
CA LEU A 137 36.83 23.99 8.48
C LEU A 137 36.21 25.04 7.56
N MET A 138 34.90 25.29 7.66
CA MET A 138 34.22 26.36 6.94
C MET A 138 34.78 27.74 7.30
N ARG A 139 35.00 28.02 8.60
CA ARG A 139 35.60 29.30 9.04
C ARG A 139 37.04 29.47 8.56
N ALA A 140 37.74 28.36 8.44
CA ALA A 140 39.14 28.35 7.95
C ALA A 140 39.24 28.39 6.41
N GLY A 141 38.10 28.34 5.67
CA GLY A 141 38.07 28.28 4.21
C GLY A 141 38.74 27.04 3.62
N LYS A 142 38.68 25.93 4.34
CA LYS A 142 39.29 24.65 3.93
C LYS A 142 38.32 23.70 3.21
N ILE A 143 37.03 23.99 3.28
CA ILE A 143 35.94 23.28 2.58
C ILE A 143 34.88 24.26 2.09
#